data_7568d646aeb4ca8f87036c32efe46c02
#
_entry.id   7568d646aeb4ca8f87036c32efe46c02
#
_cell.length_a   1.000
_cell.length_b   1.000
_cell.length_c   1.000
_cell.angle_alpha   90.00
_cell.angle_beta   90.00
_cell.angle_gamma   90.00
#
_symmetry.space_group_name_H-M   'P 1'
#
loop_
_entity.id
_entity.type
_entity.pdbx_description
1 polymer ?
#
loop_
_entity_poly.entity_id
_entity_poly.type
_entity_poly.pdbx_seq_one_letter_code
_entity_poly.pdbx_strand_id
1 'polypeptide(L)'
;IVWYLEGAVQPEYNNLATLPSSATTKGDTWTAVLQADDGEETSSQSETVSVSIINTELQLSIVLDEGVTSQDDLSLEAIMTDLDGDLTEISSITWFRNGFREGSLDDATIVPSSYLGPGQEWSVEVVASDGESSVVSTSSIIVENAPPIAHITVLTESLYGGERVVLSGHTSTDFDNSIIHYTWSWIDGSASGLETSLLMPLSGSIDVSLIVTDESGATN
;
A
#
# COMPACT_ATOMS: atom_id res chain seq x y z
N ILE A 1 33.83 8.98 37.84
CA ILE A 1 33.45 9.54 36.54
C ILE A 1 32.60 10.77 36.80
N VAL A 2 32.94 11.89 36.18
CA VAL A 2 32.12 13.11 36.17
C VAL A 2 31.69 13.41 34.74
N TRP A 3 30.39 13.60 34.55
CA TRP A 3 29.81 13.92 33.25
C TRP A 3 29.54 15.41 33.13
N TYR A 4 29.79 15.93 31.92
CA TYR A 4 29.54 17.32 31.56
C TYR A 4 28.71 17.36 30.29
N LEU A 5 27.68 18.22 30.23
CA LEU A 5 26.94 18.60 29.05
C LEU A 5 27.31 20.04 28.71
N GLU A 6 27.83 20.28 27.49
CA GLU A 6 28.28 21.61 27.02
C GLU A 6 29.23 22.28 28.02
N GLY A 7 30.09 21.49 28.72
CA GLY A 7 31.01 21.97 29.74
C GLY A 7 30.40 22.20 31.15
N ALA A 8 29.09 22.02 31.31
CA ALA A 8 28.43 22.11 32.62
C ALA A 8 28.33 20.72 33.28
N VAL A 9 28.74 20.62 34.57
CA VAL A 9 28.67 19.36 35.31
C VAL A 9 27.23 18.88 35.43
N GLN A 10 27.03 17.58 35.27
CA GLN A 10 25.76 16.87 35.41
C GLN A 10 25.83 15.88 36.58
N PRO A 11 25.60 16.35 37.82
CA PRO A 11 25.85 15.56 39.03
C PRO A 11 25.02 14.26 39.10
N GLU A 12 23.82 14.25 38.54
CA GLU A 12 22.90 13.11 38.50
C GLU A 12 23.45 11.90 37.72
N TYR A 13 24.43 12.14 36.85
CA TYR A 13 25.06 11.08 36.04
C TYR A 13 26.44 10.71 36.57
N ASN A 14 26.92 11.33 37.65
CA ASN A 14 28.22 11.02 38.23
C ASN A 14 28.32 9.54 38.61
N ASN A 15 29.50 8.97 38.33
CA ASN A 15 29.83 7.56 38.55
C ASN A 15 29.03 6.55 37.69
N LEU A 16 28.16 6.98 36.77
CA LEU A 16 27.56 6.09 35.78
C LEU A 16 28.56 5.78 34.67
N ALA A 17 28.66 4.51 34.30
CA ALA A 17 29.50 4.07 33.19
C ALA A 17 28.86 4.38 31.83
N THR A 18 27.55 4.59 31.79
CA THR A 18 26.77 4.90 30.60
C THR A 18 25.72 5.96 30.86
N LEU A 19 25.47 6.85 29.92
CA LEU A 19 24.34 7.76 29.96
C LEU A 19 23.08 7.06 29.37
N PRO A 20 21.90 7.26 29.97
CA PRO A 20 20.66 6.79 29.36
C PRO A 20 20.34 7.65 28.13
N SER A 21 19.68 7.07 27.12
CA SER A 21 19.27 7.78 25.90
C SER A 21 18.33 8.98 26.19
N SER A 22 17.59 8.91 27.30
CA SER A 22 16.73 10.02 27.75
C SER A 22 17.48 11.25 28.27
N ALA A 23 18.80 11.14 28.46
CA ALA A 23 19.66 12.26 28.88
C ALA A 23 20.28 12.99 27.70
N THR A 24 20.22 12.41 26.49
CA THR A 24 20.91 12.92 25.31
C THR A 24 19.92 13.51 24.31
N THR A 25 20.30 14.63 23.71
CA THR A 25 19.54 15.29 22.63
C THR A 25 20.49 15.57 21.47
N LYS A 26 20.00 15.51 20.25
CA LYS A 26 20.77 15.87 19.06
C LYS A 26 21.44 17.23 19.22
N GLY A 27 22.71 17.31 18.86
CA GLY A 27 23.55 18.50 19.01
C GLY A 27 24.29 18.60 20.31
N ASP A 28 23.93 17.83 21.35
CA ASP A 28 24.63 17.83 22.63
C ASP A 28 26.10 17.39 22.46
N THR A 29 26.99 18.03 23.24
CA THR A 29 28.36 17.56 23.45
C THR A 29 28.53 17.09 24.89
N TRP A 30 28.65 15.79 25.05
CA TRP A 30 28.90 15.15 26.32
C TRP A 30 30.36 14.84 26.53
N THR A 31 30.86 15.13 27.74
CA THR A 31 32.26 14.89 28.12
C THR A 31 32.31 14.11 29.41
N ALA A 32 33.04 13.01 29.43
CA ALA A 32 33.34 12.25 30.63
C ALA A 32 34.76 12.52 31.09
N VAL A 33 34.94 12.85 32.36
CA VAL A 33 36.23 12.96 33.00
C VAL A 33 36.38 11.83 34.02
N LEU A 34 37.44 11.04 33.88
CA LEU A 34 37.70 9.88 34.70
C LEU A 34 38.92 10.13 35.55
N GLN A 35 38.81 9.83 36.85
CA GLN A 35 39.97 9.76 37.75
C GLN A 35 39.93 8.39 38.45
N ALA A 36 41.09 7.81 38.67
CA ALA A 36 41.23 6.60 39.45
C ALA A 36 41.26 6.95 40.95
N ASP A 37 40.64 6.10 41.77
CA ASP A 37 40.62 6.21 43.23
C ASP A 37 40.87 4.82 43.82
N ASP A 38 41.81 4.65 44.75
CA ASP A 38 42.10 3.38 45.41
C ASP A 38 41.50 3.26 46.80
N GLY A 39 40.65 4.25 47.19
CA GLY A 39 40.01 4.34 48.52
C GLY A 39 40.82 5.11 49.55
N GLU A 40 42.07 5.49 49.26
CA GLU A 40 42.91 6.33 50.11
C GLU A 40 43.21 7.66 49.45
N GLU A 41 43.56 7.62 48.13
CA GLU A 41 43.90 8.82 47.34
C GLU A 41 43.29 8.76 45.94
N THR A 42 42.84 9.91 45.44
CA THR A 42 42.42 10.08 44.05
C THR A 42 43.64 10.42 43.18
N SER A 43 43.75 9.83 41.99
CA SER A 43 44.83 10.08 41.08
C SER A 43 44.94 11.55 40.68
N SER A 44 46.21 12.05 40.57
CA SER A 44 46.49 13.40 40.08
C SER A 44 46.29 13.55 38.58
N GLN A 45 46.13 12.43 37.85
CA GLN A 45 45.88 12.38 36.42
C GLN A 45 44.41 12.05 36.17
N SER A 46 43.83 12.68 35.17
CA SER A 46 42.48 12.41 34.67
C SER A 46 42.50 12.15 33.16
N GLU A 47 41.64 11.26 32.70
CA GLU A 47 41.37 11.04 31.30
C GLU A 47 40.06 11.71 30.94
N THR A 48 39.98 12.27 29.75
CA THR A 48 38.83 13.00 29.25
C THR A 48 38.43 12.46 27.87
N VAL A 49 37.16 12.13 27.70
CA VAL A 49 36.58 11.73 26.41
C VAL A 49 35.32 12.55 26.14
N SER A 50 35.19 13.01 24.90
CA SER A 50 33.99 13.76 24.47
C SER A 50 33.33 13.08 23.29
N VAL A 51 32.00 13.18 23.22
CA VAL A 51 31.15 12.70 22.12
C VAL A 51 30.09 13.73 21.82
N SER A 52 29.85 13.97 20.53
CA SER A 52 28.71 14.77 20.08
C SER A 52 27.57 13.83 19.66
N ILE A 53 26.37 14.18 20.08
CA ILE A 53 25.16 13.48 19.69
C ILE A 53 24.75 13.99 18.30
N ILE A 54 24.77 13.09 17.33
CA ILE A 54 24.43 13.42 15.93
C ILE A 54 22.97 13.13 15.65
N ASN A 55 22.50 13.59 14.47
CA ASN A 55 21.17 13.32 13.96
C ASN A 55 20.88 11.81 13.85
N THR A 56 19.70 11.41 14.22
CA THR A 56 19.14 10.09 13.91
C THR A 56 18.36 10.19 12.61
N GLU A 57 18.67 9.34 11.64
CA GLU A 57 17.92 9.32 10.37
C GLU A 57 16.44 9.03 10.60
N LEU A 58 15.59 9.74 9.86
CA LEU A 58 14.16 9.46 9.84
C LEU A 58 13.87 8.03 9.36
N GLN A 59 12.79 7.45 9.82
CA GLN A 59 12.25 6.18 9.33
C GLN A 59 11.06 6.45 8.42
N LEU A 60 11.10 5.88 7.20
CA LEU A 60 10.04 5.97 6.20
C LEU A 60 9.50 4.56 5.92
N SER A 61 8.19 4.39 6.11
CA SER A 61 7.44 3.22 5.68
C SER A 61 6.36 3.64 4.71
N ILE A 62 6.22 2.90 3.60
CA ILE A 62 5.18 3.14 2.60
C ILE A 62 4.33 1.89 2.40
N VAL A 63 3.03 2.10 2.19
CA VAL A 63 2.04 1.05 1.96
C VAL A 63 1.25 1.41 0.70
N LEU A 64 1.05 0.45 -0.18
CA LEU A 64 0.12 0.50 -1.30
C LEU A 64 -1.10 -0.36 -1.00
N ASP A 65 -2.26 0.00 -1.54
CA ASP A 65 -3.45 -0.83 -1.46
C ASP A 65 -3.21 -2.21 -2.08
N GLU A 66 -3.78 -3.25 -1.48
CA GLU A 66 -3.72 -4.62 -1.98
C GLU A 66 -4.97 -4.99 -2.78
N GLY A 67 -4.85 -5.93 -3.73
CA GLY A 67 -5.98 -6.43 -4.52
C GLY A 67 -6.60 -5.37 -5.45
N VAL A 68 -5.81 -4.38 -5.87
CA VAL A 68 -6.26 -3.29 -6.74
C VAL A 68 -6.52 -3.83 -8.14
N THR A 69 -7.72 -3.60 -8.64
CA THR A 69 -8.12 -3.89 -10.03
C THR A 69 -8.04 -2.63 -10.89
N SER A 70 -8.27 -2.77 -12.18
CA SER A 70 -8.36 -1.63 -13.12
C SER A 70 -9.55 -0.68 -12.85
N GLN A 71 -10.48 -1.05 -11.96
CA GLN A 71 -11.63 -0.22 -11.57
C GLN A 71 -11.34 0.64 -10.33
N ASP A 72 -10.29 0.32 -9.59
CA ASP A 72 -9.93 0.97 -8.34
C ASP A 72 -8.87 2.04 -8.57
N ASP A 73 -8.83 3.07 -7.74
CA ASP A 73 -7.68 3.95 -7.64
C ASP A 73 -6.62 3.28 -6.76
N LEU A 74 -5.34 3.44 -7.09
CA LEU A 74 -4.23 2.93 -6.29
C LEU A 74 -3.72 4.03 -5.37
N SER A 75 -3.82 3.83 -4.05
CA SER A 75 -3.41 4.80 -3.05
C SER A 75 -2.07 4.45 -2.42
N LEU A 76 -1.29 5.49 -2.13
CA LEU A 76 -0.04 5.44 -1.38
C LEU A 76 -0.26 6.05 0.00
N GLU A 77 0.07 5.30 1.05
CA GLU A 77 0.25 5.81 2.40
C GLU A 77 1.74 5.85 2.74
N ALA A 78 2.22 6.99 3.24
CA ALA A 78 3.60 7.16 3.71
C ALA A 78 3.58 7.55 5.19
N ILE A 79 4.27 6.76 6.01
CA ILE A 79 4.39 6.97 7.45
C ILE A 79 5.84 7.31 7.76
N MET A 80 6.05 8.47 8.36
CA MET A 80 7.36 8.99 8.74
C MET A 80 7.45 9.10 10.26
N THR A 81 8.59 8.69 10.82
CA THR A 81 8.91 8.87 12.24
C THR A 81 10.36 9.31 12.38
N ASP A 82 10.58 10.27 13.25
CA ASP A 82 11.89 10.75 13.61
C ASP A 82 12.05 10.70 15.13
N LEU A 83 13.18 10.12 15.61
CA LEU A 83 13.41 9.92 17.05
C LEU A 83 13.94 11.19 17.72
N ASP A 84 14.55 12.09 16.96
CA ASP A 84 15.04 13.38 17.49
C ASP A 84 13.90 14.41 17.52
N GLY A 85 12.76 14.11 16.87
CA GLY A 85 11.59 14.97 16.80
C GLY A 85 11.71 16.05 15.75
N ASP A 86 12.56 15.85 14.75
CA ASP A 86 12.72 16.77 13.62
C ASP A 86 11.48 16.82 12.73
N LEU A 87 11.33 17.92 12.02
CA LEU A 87 10.26 18.06 11.03
C LEU A 87 10.57 17.20 9.80
N THR A 88 9.71 16.25 9.55
CA THR A 88 9.83 15.38 8.39
C THR A 88 8.96 15.84 7.23
N GLU A 89 9.46 15.74 6.00
CA GLU A 89 8.72 16.06 4.78
C GLU A 89 8.97 15.03 3.68
N ILE A 90 7.98 14.83 2.81
CA ILE A 90 8.16 14.08 1.57
C ILE A 90 8.79 15.03 0.55
N SER A 91 9.98 14.68 0.07
CA SER A 91 10.72 15.48 -0.91
C SER A 91 10.31 15.15 -2.34
N SER A 92 9.93 13.90 -2.63
CA SER A 92 9.38 13.50 -3.93
C SER A 92 8.64 12.17 -3.86
N ILE A 93 7.65 12.00 -4.76
CA ILE A 93 6.99 10.73 -5.07
C ILE A 93 7.15 10.50 -6.56
N THR A 94 7.69 9.35 -6.94
CA THR A 94 7.89 8.99 -8.35
C THR A 94 7.24 7.65 -8.64
N TRP A 95 6.30 7.63 -9.59
CA TRP A 95 5.60 6.43 -10.02
C TRP A 95 6.20 5.83 -11.28
N PHE A 96 6.17 4.50 -11.35
CA PHE A 96 6.62 3.73 -12.50
C PHE A 96 5.55 2.70 -12.89
N ARG A 97 5.31 2.57 -14.19
CA ARG A 97 4.47 1.54 -14.78
C ARG A 97 5.32 0.62 -15.63
N ASN A 98 5.36 -0.67 -15.30
CA ASN A 98 6.21 -1.68 -15.97
C ASN A 98 7.69 -1.22 -16.06
N GLY A 99 8.19 -0.57 -15.01
CA GLY A 99 9.55 -0.04 -14.91
C GLY A 99 9.79 1.30 -15.63
N PHE A 100 8.78 1.91 -16.28
CA PHE A 100 8.88 3.22 -16.95
C PHE A 100 8.22 4.30 -16.10
N ARG A 101 8.93 5.42 -15.90
CA ARG A 101 8.41 6.55 -15.12
C ARG A 101 7.15 7.15 -15.74
N GLU A 102 6.14 7.38 -14.91
CA GLU A 102 4.91 8.09 -15.24
C GLU A 102 4.96 9.53 -14.70
N GLY A 103 5.68 10.41 -15.42
CA GLY A 103 5.95 11.77 -14.95
C GLY A 103 4.72 12.67 -14.76
N SER A 104 3.55 12.28 -15.30
CA SER A 104 2.28 12.95 -15.03
C SER A 104 1.72 12.69 -13.63
N LEU A 105 2.30 11.72 -12.90
CA LEU A 105 1.93 11.32 -11.55
C LEU A 105 2.99 11.69 -10.51
N ASP A 106 4.00 12.49 -10.89
CA ASP A 106 4.99 12.96 -9.93
C ASP A 106 4.29 13.68 -8.77
N ASP A 107 4.71 13.36 -7.53
CA ASP A 107 4.19 13.86 -6.26
C ASP A 107 2.70 13.54 -5.99
N ALA A 108 2.08 12.69 -6.80
CA ALA A 108 0.73 12.20 -6.54
C ALA A 108 0.74 11.09 -5.49
N THR A 109 -0.21 11.13 -4.57
CA THR A 109 -0.45 10.06 -3.58
C THR A 109 -1.49 9.05 -4.07
N ILE A 110 -2.12 9.29 -5.21
CA ILE A 110 -3.14 8.43 -5.81
C ILE A 110 -2.85 8.30 -7.31
N VAL A 111 -2.84 7.07 -7.82
CA VAL A 111 -2.90 6.77 -9.26
C VAL A 111 -4.35 6.49 -9.61
N PRO A 112 -5.00 7.33 -10.44
CA PRO A 112 -6.37 7.11 -10.85
C PRO A 112 -6.54 5.79 -11.63
N SER A 113 -7.68 5.13 -11.46
CA SER A 113 -8.05 3.89 -12.16
C SER A 113 -7.90 3.96 -13.69
N SER A 114 -8.06 5.15 -14.27
CA SER A 114 -7.87 5.39 -15.72
C SER A 114 -6.44 5.15 -16.24
N TYR A 115 -5.45 5.05 -15.34
CA TYR A 115 -4.07 4.68 -15.66
C TYR A 115 -3.83 3.18 -15.53
N LEU A 116 -4.69 2.48 -14.76
CA LEU A 116 -4.48 1.09 -14.37
C LEU A 116 -5.04 0.13 -15.42
N GLY A 117 -4.32 -0.95 -15.66
CA GLY A 117 -4.75 -2.05 -16.51
C GLY A 117 -4.28 -3.39 -15.95
N PRO A 118 -5.04 -4.47 -16.17
CA PRO A 118 -4.75 -5.78 -15.59
C PRO A 118 -3.36 -6.28 -16.00
N GLY A 119 -2.64 -6.86 -15.03
CA GLY A 119 -1.30 -7.39 -15.22
C GLY A 119 -0.19 -6.34 -15.29
N GLN A 120 -0.48 -5.04 -15.19
CA GLN A 120 0.55 -4.02 -15.10
C GLN A 120 1.21 -4.05 -13.72
N GLU A 121 2.54 -3.95 -13.71
CA GLU A 121 3.30 -3.69 -12.49
C GLU A 121 3.37 -2.18 -12.26
N TRP A 122 2.94 -1.75 -11.09
CA TRP A 122 3.08 -0.38 -10.61
C TRP A 122 4.02 -0.36 -9.42
N SER A 123 4.99 0.53 -9.46
CA SER A 123 5.90 0.76 -8.35
C SER A 123 6.04 2.24 -8.06
N VAL A 124 6.32 2.54 -6.80
CA VAL A 124 6.53 3.91 -6.32
C VAL A 124 7.86 3.99 -5.58
N GLU A 125 8.56 5.08 -5.80
CA GLU A 125 9.72 5.52 -5.02
C GLU A 125 9.34 6.81 -4.28
N VAL A 126 9.49 6.81 -2.96
CA VAL A 126 9.26 7.95 -2.09
C VAL A 126 10.56 8.36 -1.45
N VAL A 127 10.91 9.63 -1.57
CA VAL A 127 12.05 10.25 -0.87
C VAL A 127 11.49 11.15 0.22
N ALA A 128 11.95 10.98 1.45
CA ALA A 128 11.61 11.84 2.57
C ALA A 128 12.87 12.37 3.27
N SER A 129 12.77 13.52 3.92
CA SER A 129 13.87 14.18 4.61
C SER A 129 13.41 14.72 5.97
N ASP A 130 14.34 14.76 6.92
CA ASP A 130 14.26 15.44 8.20
C ASP A 130 14.95 16.82 8.20
N GLY A 131 15.44 17.26 7.03
CA GLY A 131 16.20 18.49 6.85
C GLY A 131 17.72 18.34 6.97
N GLU A 132 18.20 17.22 7.52
CA GLU A 132 19.64 16.92 7.65
C GLU A 132 20.04 15.65 6.88
N SER A 133 19.13 14.69 6.80
CA SER A 133 19.26 13.43 6.08
C SER A 133 18.08 13.19 5.14
N SER A 134 18.22 12.20 4.25
CA SER A 134 17.13 11.76 3.38
C SER A 134 17.13 10.25 3.27
N VAL A 135 15.94 9.68 3.28
CA VAL A 135 15.71 8.23 3.10
C VAL A 135 14.82 7.98 1.89
N VAL A 136 15.00 6.82 1.28
CA VAL A 136 14.22 6.37 0.13
C VAL A 136 13.52 5.06 0.49
N SER A 137 12.25 4.96 0.16
CA SER A 137 11.47 3.72 0.26
C SER A 137 10.79 3.41 -1.06
N THR A 138 10.67 2.13 -1.39
CA THR A 138 10.01 1.66 -2.61
C THR A 138 8.99 0.58 -2.28
N SER A 139 7.88 0.55 -3.04
CA SER A 139 6.88 -0.51 -2.98
C SER A 139 6.34 -0.79 -4.37
N SER A 140 5.78 -1.98 -4.60
CA SER A 140 5.16 -2.34 -5.87
C SER A 140 3.97 -3.27 -5.70
N ILE A 141 3.05 -3.21 -6.67
CA ILE A 141 1.91 -4.11 -6.82
C ILE A 141 1.77 -4.54 -8.29
N ILE A 142 1.01 -5.61 -8.50
CA ILE A 142 0.48 -5.97 -9.82
C ILE A 142 -1.02 -5.70 -9.80
N VAL A 143 -1.51 -4.94 -10.79
CA VAL A 143 -2.94 -4.66 -10.95
C VAL A 143 -3.66 -5.95 -11.32
N GLU A 144 -4.68 -6.29 -10.55
CA GLU A 144 -5.49 -7.47 -10.78
C GLU A 144 -6.54 -7.23 -11.87
N ASN A 145 -7.04 -8.33 -12.45
CA ASN A 145 -8.16 -8.29 -13.39
C ASN A 145 -9.47 -7.97 -12.66
N ALA A 146 -10.27 -7.07 -13.22
CA ALA A 146 -11.62 -6.84 -12.76
C ALA A 146 -12.56 -7.95 -13.29
N PRO A 147 -13.41 -8.58 -12.47
CA PRO A 147 -14.34 -9.57 -12.97
C PRO A 147 -15.47 -8.94 -13.79
N PRO A 148 -16.02 -9.68 -14.78
CA PRO A 148 -17.14 -9.21 -15.59
C PRO A 148 -18.41 -9.05 -14.75
N ILE A 149 -19.39 -8.32 -15.25
CA ILE A 149 -20.73 -8.15 -14.64
C ILE A 149 -21.76 -8.81 -15.54
N ALA A 150 -22.44 -9.85 -15.03
CA ALA A 150 -23.50 -10.55 -15.74
C ALA A 150 -24.82 -9.78 -15.71
N HIS A 151 -25.44 -9.63 -16.87
CA HIS A 151 -26.79 -9.08 -17.02
C HIS A 151 -27.66 -9.94 -17.93
N ILE A 152 -28.88 -10.25 -17.47
CA ILE A 152 -29.87 -11.00 -18.25
C ILE A 152 -30.91 -10.03 -18.79
N THR A 153 -31.10 -10.06 -20.12
CA THR A 153 -32.16 -9.34 -20.82
C THR A 153 -33.16 -10.35 -21.38
N VAL A 154 -34.44 -10.13 -21.12
CA VAL A 154 -35.53 -10.92 -21.74
C VAL A 154 -35.89 -10.27 -23.07
N LEU A 155 -35.72 -11.00 -24.18
CA LEU A 155 -36.01 -10.49 -25.54
C LEU A 155 -37.43 -10.78 -25.98
N THR A 156 -38.16 -11.65 -25.30
CA THR A 156 -39.57 -12.00 -25.62
C THR A 156 -40.52 -10.97 -25.02
N GLU A 157 -41.28 -10.26 -25.82
CA GLU A 157 -42.17 -9.17 -25.37
C GLU A 157 -43.35 -9.64 -24.50
N SER A 158 -43.85 -10.85 -24.75
CA SER A 158 -45.02 -11.43 -24.03
C SER A 158 -44.69 -12.87 -23.64
N LEU A 159 -44.99 -13.25 -22.39
CA LEU A 159 -44.70 -14.58 -21.87
C LEU A 159 -45.97 -15.24 -21.40
N TYR A 160 -46.30 -16.38 -22.01
CA TYR A 160 -47.36 -17.28 -21.59
C TYR A 160 -46.80 -18.63 -21.16
N GLY A 161 -47.49 -19.32 -20.27
CA GLY A 161 -47.11 -20.67 -19.87
C GLY A 161 -47.06 -21.61 -21.09
N GLY A 162 -45.99 -22.40 -21.21
CA GLY A 162 -45.77 -23.32 -22.32
C GLY A 162 -45.13 -22.71 -23.57
N GLU A 163 -44.83 -21.42 -23.57
CA GLU A 163 -44.11 -20.76 -24.67
C GLU A 163 -42.61 -20.67 -24.41
N ARG A 164 -41.83 -20.42 -25.46
CA ARG A 164 -40.39 -20.20 -25.35
C ARG A 164 -40.10 -18.76 -25.01
N VAL A 165 -39.30 -18.57 -23.98
CA VAL A 165 -38.64 -17.30 -23.69
C VAL A 165 -37.24 -17.28 -24.28
N VAL A 166 -36.87 -16.17 -24.87
CA VAL A 166 -35.50 -15.89 -25.33
C VAL A 166 -34.82 -14.93 -24.38
N LEU A 167 -33.66 -15.33 -23.87
CA LEU A 167 -32.83 -14.56 -22.95
C LEU A 167 -31.52 -14.23 -23.64
N SER A 168 -30.99 -13.05 -23.36
CA SER A 168 -29.71 -12.58 -23.88
C SER A 168 -28.85 -12.02 -22.77
N GLY A 169 -27.55 -12.31 -22.85
CA GLY A 169 -26.50 -11.74 -22.00
C GLY A 169 -25.83 -10.49 -22.62
N HIS A 170 -26.37 -9.93 -23.71
CA HIS A 170 -25.71 -8.87 -24.49
C HIS A 170 -25.46 -7.56 -23.72
N THR A 171 -26.11 -7.35 -22.59
CA THR A 171 -25.91 -6.21 -21.70
C THR A 171 -24.90 -6.49 -20.58
N SER A 172 -24.34 -7.69 -20.53
CA SER A 172 -23.21 -7.99 -19.65
C SER A 172 -21.99 -7.17 -20.08
N THR A 173 -21.24 -6.69 -19.11
CA THR A 173 -20.10 -5.81 -19.33
C THR A 173 -18.87 -6.34 -18.61
N ASP A 174 -17.73 -5.99 -19.14
CA ASP A 174 -16.44 -6.12 -18.52
C ASP A 174 -15.69 -4.80 -18.66
N PHE A 175 -14.96 -4.41 -17.63
CA PHE A 175 -14.33 -3.09 -17.60
C PHE A 175 -13.00 -3.07 -18.38
N ASP A 176 -12.21 -4.14 -18.30
CA ASP A 176 -10.84 -4.17 -18.79
C ASP A 176 -10.58 -5.27 -19.83
N ASN A 177 -11.50 -6.20 -19.99
CA ASN A 177 -11.39 -7.34 -20.89
C ASN A 177 -12.67 -7.57 -21.71
N SER A 178 -12.63 -8.56 -22.58
CA SER A 178 -13.80 -9.03 -23.33
C SER A 178 -14.42 -10.23 -22.66
N ILE A 179 -15.75 -10.27 -22.60
CA ILE A 179 -16.49 -11.48 -22.20
C ILE A 179 -16.39 -12.50 -23.34
N ILE A 180 -15.84 -13.67 -23.05
CA ILE A 180 -15.61 -14.74 -24.04
C ILE A 180 -16.57 -15.91 -23.92
N HIS A 181 -17.17 -16.11 -22.72
CA HIS A 181 -18.12 -17.19 -22.48
C HIS A 181 -19.36 -16.71 -21.75
N TYR A 182 -20.52 -17.32 -22.13
CA TYR A 182 -21.81 -17.16 -21.50
C TYR A 182 -22.32 -18.55 -21.18
N THR A 183 -22.60 -18.85 -19.90
CA THR A 183 -23.11 -20.14 -19.43
C THR A 183 -24.42 -19.93 -18.69
N TRP A 184 -25.47 -20.53 -19.22
CA TRP A 184 -26.81 -20.46 -18.67
C TRP A 184 -27.14 -21.74 -17.90
N SER A 185 -27.86 -21.60 -16.81
CA SER A 185 -28.37 -22.75 -16.07
C SER A 185 -29.78 -22.48 -15.49
N TRP A 186 -30.59 -23.50 -15.48
CA TRP A 186 -31.90 -23.54 -14.85
C TRP A 186 -32.20 -24.98 -14.38
N ILE A 187 -33.30 -25.18 -13.64
CA ILE A 187 -33.60 -26.45 -12.92
C ILE A 187 -33.50 -27.71 -13.80
N ASP A 188 -33.92 -27.62 -15.06
CA ASP A 188 -33.99 -28.78 -15.97
C ASP A 188 -33.01 -28.70 -17.17
N GLY A 189 -32.04 -27.77 -17.15
CA GLY A 189 -31.16 -27.63 -18.27
C GLY A 189 -30.06 -26.59 -18.10
N SER A 190 -29.22 -26.55 -19.13
CA SER A 190 -28.16 -25.56 -19.30
C SER A 190 -27.93 -25.26 -20.77
N ALA A 191 -27.31 -24.14 -21.07
CA ALA A 191 -26.90 -23.75 -22.40
C ALA A 191 -25.64 -22.89 -22.36
N SER A 192 -25.02 -22.68 -23.50
CA SER A 192 -23.91 -21.74 -23.67
C SER A 192 -24.17 -20.83 -24.89
N GLY A 193 -23.54 -19.65 -24.86
CA GLY A 193 -23.66 -18.62 -25.90
C GLY A 193 -24.35 -17.36 -25.43
N LEU A 194 -24.21 -16.31 -26.22
CA LEU A 194 -24.74 -14.97 -25.92
C LEU A 194 -26.25 -14.97 -25.62
N GLU A 195 -26.99 -15.85 -26.32
CA GLU A 195 -28.44 -16.00 -26.17
C GLU A 195 -28.79 -17.44 -25.88
N THR A 196 -29.90 -17.63 -25.17
CA THR A 196 -30.52 -18.94 -24.93
C THR A 196 -32.02 -18.85 -25.04
N SER A 197 -32.69 -20.01 -25.19
CA SER A 197 -34.16 -20.10 -25.09
C SER A 197 -34.55 -21.32 -24.30
N LEU A 198 -35.54 -21.14 -23.41
CA LEU A 198 -36.13 -22.21 -22.62
C LEU A 198 -37.66 -22.16 -22.67
N LEU A 199 -38.28 -23.29 -22.32
CA LEU A 199 -39.71 -23.39 -22.27
C LEU A 199 -40.23 -22.90 -20.90
N MET A 200 -41.16 -21.99 -20.90
CA MET A 200 -41.81 -21.54 -19.66
C MET A 200 -42.73 -22.61 -19.09
N PRO A 201 -42.73 -22.81 -17.76
CA PRO A 201 -43.69 -23.72 -17.14
C PRO A 201 -45.14 -23.23 -17.40
N LEU A 202 -46.10 -24.17 -17.43
CA LEU A 202 -47.51 -23.81 -17.62
C LEU A 202 -48.06 -22.97 -16.45
N SER A 203 -47.42 -23.07 -15.28
CA SER A 203 -47.75 -22.29 -14.08
C SER A 203 -46.50 -22.17 -13.20
N GLY A 204 -46.42 -21.10 -12.40
CA GLY A 204 -45.29 -20.84 -11.50
C GLY A 204 -44.18 -20.01 -12.16
N SER A 205 -42.97 -20.17 -11.65
CA SER A 205 -41.75 -19.45 -12.09
C SER A 205 -40.61 -20.42 -12.37
N ILE A 206 -39.62 -19.96 -13.13
CA ILE A 206 -38.36 -20.66 -13.35
C ILE A 206 -37.21 -19.69 -13.07
N ASP A 207 -36.27 -20.12 -12.24
CA ASP A 207 -35.09 -19.36 -11.96
C ASP A 207 -34.03 -19.71 -13.01
N VAL A 208 -33.38 -18.67 -13.58
CA VAL A 208 -32.32 -18.81 -14.57
C VAL A 208 -31.12 -18.02 -14.08
N SER A 209 -29.94 -18.65 -14.11
CA SER A 209 -28.67 -18.02 -13.82
C SER A 209 -27.83 -17.90 -15.09
N LEU A 210 -27.14 -16.79 -15.20
CA LEU A 210 -26.12 -16.55 -16.22
C LEU A 210 -24.78 -16.38 -15.53
N ILE A 211 -23.78 -17.12 -15.96
CA ILE A 211 -22.39 -16.89 -15.63
C ILE A 211 -21.69 -16.42 -16.88
N VAL A 212 -20.99 -15.30 -16.79
CA VAL A 212 -20.11 -14.78 -17.84
C VAL A 212 -18.66 -14.98 -17.43
N THR A 213 -17.79 -15.23 -18.43
CA THR A 213 -16.35 -15.42 -18.20
C THR A 213 -15.60 -14.51 -19.16
N ASP A 214 -14.60 -13.80 -18.64
CA ASP A 214 -13.71 -12.93 -19.41
C ASP A 214 -12.50 -13.67 -20.02
N GLU A 215 -11.64 -12.94 -20.74
CA GLU A 215 -10.41 -13.46 -21.34
C GLU A 215 -9.38 -13.91 -20.30
N SER A 216 -9.42 -13.36 -19.08
CA SER A 216 -8.54 -13.71 -17.96
C SER A 216 -9.01 -14.95 -17.20
N GLY A 217 -10.24 -15.41 -17.46
CA GLY A 217 -10.88 -16.54 -16.81
C GLY A 217 -11.65 -16.17 -15.54
N ALA A 218 -11.79 -14.88 -15.22
CA ALA A 218 -12.65 -14.45 -14.13
C ALA A 218 -14.14 -14.58 -14.50
N THR A 219 -14.99 -14.78 -13.51
CA THR A 219 -16.43 -15.06 -13.71
C THR A 219 -17.30 -14.25 -12.75
N ASN A 220 -18.51 -14.00 -13.22
CA ASN A 220 -19.60 -13.44 -12.39
C ASN A 220 -20.92 -14.09 -12.76
#